data_f95b79849e462766906f6dabb81f0dfe
#
_entry.id   f95b79849e462766906f6dabb81f0dfe
#
_cell.length_a   1.000
_cell.length_b   1.000
_cell.length_c   1.000
_cell.angle_alpha   90.00
_cell.angle_beta   90.00
_cell.angle_gamma   90.00
#
_symmetry.space_group_name_H-M   'P 1'
#
loop_
_entity.id
_entity.type
_entity.pdbx_description
1 polymer ?
#
loop_
_entity_poly.entity_id
_entity_poly.type
_entity_poly.pdbx_seq_one_letter_code
_entity_poly.pdbx_strand_id
1 'polypeptide(L)'
;STTPSKPSDDNTGSTGGGSTTPTEPTKPTKPTKADIDCAAAMSVGNSYAEGYGFTVDSACRSYFPPIYLERDCPESCWNQEWVESAIKQKVDYVKSALERNGEWYPEIEGWYVGINCVVRWNASAGYHEIFVYYGG
;
A
#
# COMPACT_ATOMS: atom_id res chain seq x y z
N SER A 1 1.37 7.26 -54.93
CA SER A 1 1.63 7.21 -55.44
C SER A 1 1.78 7.05 -55.61
N THR A 2 1.49 7.16 -54.82
CA THR A 2 1.64 7.05 -55.35
C THR A 2 1.67 6.85 -55.12
N THR A 3 1.51 6.96 -54.38
CA THR A 3 1.61 6.78 -54.70
C THR A 3 1.61 6.66 -54.36
N PRO A 4 1.29 6.98 -53.51
CA PRO A 4 1.31 6.82 -53.62
C PRO A 4 1.44 6.66 -53.21
N SER A 5 1.23 6.72 -53.06
CA SER A 5 1.32 6.61 -53.16
C SER A 5 1.32 6.41 -52.66
N LYS A 6 1.13 6.43 -51.78
CA LYS A 6 1.18 6.25 -51.82
C LYS A 6 1.23 6.27 -51.37
N PRO A 7 1.01 6.46 -50.42
CA PRO A 7 1.04 6.41 -50.35
C PRO A 7 1.16 6.41 -49.94
N SER A 8 0.98 6.29 -49.81
CA SER A 8 1.09 6.34 -49.93
C SER A 8 1.16 6.22 -49.45
N ASP A 9 1.04 6.24 -48.72
CA ASP A 9 1.19 6.21 -48.87
C ASP A 9 1.24 6.19 -48.38
N ASP A 10 1.09 6.15 -47.92
CA ASP A 10 1.22 6.15 -48.12
C ASP A 10 1.34 6.11 -47.59
N ASN A 11 1.25 6.05 -46.97
CA ASN A 11 1.48 6.08 -47.08
C ASN A 11 1.59 6.06 -46.59
N THR A 12 1.33 6.05 -46.17
CA THR A 12 1.43 6.13 -46.39
C THR A 12 1.53 6.14 -45.99
N GLY A 13 1.48 6.09 -45.50
CA GLY A 13 1.60 6.30 -45.67
C GLY A 13 1.63 6.32 -45.12
N SER A 14 1.50 6.23 -44.46
CA SER A 14 1.68 6.35 -44.53
C SER A 14 1.78 6.38 -44.20
N THR A 15 1.49 6.45 -43.37
CA THR A 15 1.68 6.54 -43.56
C THR A 15 1.81 6.59 -43.20
N GLY A 16 1.61 6.63 -42.60
CA GLY A 16 1.80 6.82 -42.64
C GLY A 16 1.89 6.84 -42.17
N GLY A 17 1.76 6.96 -41.31
CA GLY A 17 1.90 7.10 -41.14
C GLY A 17 1.98 7.11 -40.64
N GLY A 18 1.96 7.17 -40.07
CA GLY A 18 2.12 7.27 -39.78
C GLY A 18 2.24 7.26 -39.27
N SER A 19 2.35 7.33 -38.98
CA SER A 19 2.51 7.29 -38.52
C SER A 19 2.65 7.34 -37.95
N THR A 20 2.63 7.35 -37.71
CA THR A 20 2.73 7.27 -36.92
C THR A 20 3.11 7.24 -36.28
N THR A 21 3.08 7.36 -36.02
CA THR A 21 3.39 7.23 -35.13
C THR A 21 3.74 7.08 -34.54
N PRO A 22 3.70 7.22 -34.23
CA PRO A 22 4.05 7.04 -33.37
C PRO A 22 4.07 6.89 -32.63
N THR A 23 3.96 7.02 -32.07
CA THR A 23 3.99 6.94 -31.01
C THR A 23 3.47 5.93 -30.48
N GLU A 24 3.62 5.65 -30.13
CA GLU A 24 3.23 4.81 -29.50
C GLU A 24 2.37 4.66 -28.81
N PRO A 25 1.90 4.35 -29.06
CA PRO A 25 1.06 4.34 -28.13
C PRO A 25 0.97 3.74 -27.41
N THR A 26 0.47 3.96 -27.56
CA THR A 26 0.62 3.87 -26.36
C THR A 26 -0.12 2.95 -25.57
N LYS A 27 0.52 2.07 -24.98
CA LYS A 27 -0.13 1.25 -24.03
C LYS A 27 -0.23 2.01 -22.73
N PRO A 28 -1.27 1.76 -21.92
CA PRO A 28 -1.42 2.43 -20.64
C PRO A 28 -0.20 2.18 -19.77
N THR A 29 0.26 3.21 -19.12
CA THR A 29 1.34 3.11 -18.16
C THR A 29 0.76 2.61 -16.84
N LYS A 30 1.44 1.69 -16.18
CA LYS A 30 1.07 1.28 -14.84
C LYS A 30 1.15 2.47 -13.91
N PRO A 31 0.20 2.61 -12.98
CA PRO A 31 0.34 3.63 -11.95
C PRO A 31 1.59 3.35 -11.12
N THR A 32 2.30 4.41 -10.75
CA THR A 32 3.52 4.29 -9.96
C THR A 32 3.25 4.50 -8.48
N LYS A 33 2.03 4.90 -8.13
CA LYS A 33 1.65 5.20 -6.77
C LYS A 33 0.20 4.81 -6.57
N ALA A 34 -0.05 3.99 -5.55
CA ALA A 34 -1.41 3.61 -5.18
C ALA A 34 -2.15 4.83 -4.62
N ASP A 35 -3.47 4.85 -4.82
CA ASP A 35 -4.32 5.90 -4.29
C ASP A 35 -4.84 5.43 -2.93
N ILE A 36 -4.13 5.81 -1.87
CA ILE A 36 -4.40 5.35 -0.51
C ILE A 36 -4.68 6.55 0.40
N ASP A 37 -5.79 6.50 1.10
CA ASP A 37 -6.08 7.44 2.19
C ASP A 37 -5.37 6.91 3.43
N CYS A 38 -4.18 7.44 3.69
CA CYS A 38 -3.34 6.97 4.78
C CYS A 38 -4.00 7.19 6.14
N ALA A 39 -4.64 8.34 6.33
CA ALA A 39 -5.29 8.65 7.60
C ALA A 39 -6.44 7.67 7.89
N ALA A 40 -7.25 7.37 6.88
CA ALA A 40 -8.34 6.42 7.02
C ALA A 40 -7.81 5.03 7.36
N ALA A 41 -6.74 4.60 6.70
CA ALA A 41 -6.15 3.29 6.95
C ALA A 41 -5.62 3.19 8.37
N MET A 42 -4.93 4.24 8.85
CA MET A 42 -4.41 4.27 10.22
C MET A 42 -5.55 4.22 11.23
N SER A 43 -6.63 4.94 10.97
CA SER A 43 -7.79 4.95 11.84
C SER A 43 -8.44 3.58 11.94
N VAL A 44 -8.60 2.90 10.81
CA VAL A 44 -9.16 1.55 10.77
C VAL A 44 -8.31 0.59 11.60
N GLY A 45 -7.00 0.63 11.42
CA GLY A 45 -6.09 -0.26 12.14
C GLY A 45 -6.09 0.01 13.63
N ASN A 46 -6.03 1.26 14.02
CA ASN A 46 -6.01 1.64 15.43
C ASN A 46 -7.33 1.27 16.11
N SER A 47 -8.47 1.52 15.45
CA SER A 47 -9.78 1.16 16.01
C SER A 47 -9.91 -0.36 16.16
N TYR A 48 -9.44 -1.10 15.19
CA TYR A 48 -9.47 -2.56 15.22
C TYR A 48 -8.65 -3.08 16.40
N ALA A 49 -7.48 -2.49 16.61
CA ALA A 49 -6.60 -2.88 17.73
C ALA A 49 -7.23 -2.53 19.07
N GLU A 50 -7.85 -1.35 19.16
CA GLU A 50 -8.55 -0.97 20.40
C GLU A 50 -9.65 -1.96 20.74
N GLY A 51 -10.30 -2.51 19.73
CA GLY A 51 -11.33 -3.52 19.94
C GLY A 51 -10.81 -4.78 20.61
N TYR A 52 -9.51 -5.07 20.45
CA TYR A 52 -8.88 -6.19 21.16
C TYR A 52 -8.45 -5.83 22.57
N GLY A 53 -8.23 -4.56 22.85
CA GLY A 53 -7.73 -4.12 24.16
C GLY A 53 -6.40 -3.39 24.12
N PHE A 54 -5.84 -3.15 22.95
CA PHE A 54 -4.65 -2.31 22.82
C PHE A 54 -4.99 -0.86 23.15
N THR A 55 -3.97 -0.11 23.56
CA THR A 55 -4.07 1.35 23.73
C THR A 55 -3.30 2.01 22.60
N VAL A 56 -3.92 2.92 21.89
CA VAL A 56 -3.24 3.65 20.81
C VAL A 56 -2.23 4.59 21.45
N ASP A 57 -0.95 4.44 21.05
CA ASP A 57 0.15 5.17 21.66
C ASP A 57 1.23 5.43 20.60
N SER A 58 1.41 6.69 20.26
CA SER A 58 2.37 7.09 19.22
C SER A 58 3.83 6.91 19.66
N ALA A 59 4.08 6.57 20.92
CA ALA A 59 5.43 6.36 21.43
C ALA A 59 5.93 4.93 21.21
N CYS A 60 5.12 4.04 20.67
CA CYS A 60 5.52 2.65 20.40
C CYS A 60 6.69 2.61 19.44
N ARG A 61 7.63 1.69 19.69
CA ARG A 61 8.87 1.60 18.92
C ARG A 61 9.08 0.25 18.25
N SER A 62 8.56 -0.82 18.83
CA SER A 62 8.75 -2.17 18.30
C SER A 62 7.85 -2.40 17.10
N TYR A 63 8.32 -3.16 16.12
CA TYR A 63 7.50 -3.50 14.96
C TYR A 63 8.03 -4.78 14.32
N PHE A 64 7.13 -5.49 13.67
CA PHE A 64 7.49 -6.60 12.78
C PHE A 64 7.71 -6.02 11.38
N PRO A 65 8.30 -6.80 10.46
CA PRO A 65 8.63 -6.27 9.14
C PRO A 65 7.43 -5.56 8.49
N PRO A 66 7.65 -4.34 8.00
CA PRO A 66 6.56 -3.57 7.39
C PRO A 66 6.24 -4.06 5.99
N ILE A 67 5.16 -3.52 5.43
CA ILE A 67 4.82 -3.73 4.03
C ILE A 67 5.20 -2.47 3.27
N TYR A 68 5.92 -2.65 2.16
CA TYR A 68 6.23 -1.58 1.23
C TYR A 68 5.39 -1.85 -0.02
N LEU A 69 4.25 -1.17 -0.11
CA LEU A 69 3.17 -1.56 -1.01
C LEU A 69 3.59 -1.64 -2.47
N GLU A 70 4.10 -0.54 -3.02
CA GLU A 70 4.41 -0.46 -4.44
C GLU A 70 5.67 -1.23 -4.81
N ARG A 71 6.50 -1.54 -3.82
CA ARG A 71 7.73 -2.28 -4.05
C ARG A 71 7.51 -3.79 -4.00
N ASP A 72 6.73 -4.25 -3.03
CA ASP A 72 6.67 -5.67 -2.70
C ASP A 72 5.35 -6.35 -3.06
N CYS A 73 4.33 -5.58 -3.43
CA CYS A 73 3.00 -6.12 -3.69
C CYS A 73 2.59 -5.89 -5.14
N PRO A 74 1.84 -6.83 -5.73
CA PRO A 74 1.35 -6.61 -7.09
C PRO A 74 0.32 -5.50 -7.12
N GLU A 75 0.14 -4.92 -8.29
CA GLU A 75 -0.75 -3.78 -8.50
C GLU A 75 -2.18 -4.06 -8.04
N SER A 76 -2.61 -5.32 -8.10
CA SER A 76 -3.93 -5.71 -7.64
C SER A 76 -4.16 -5.45 -6.16
N CYS A 77 -3.07 -5.25 -5.39
CA CYS A 77 -3.14 -4.95 -3.96
C CYS A 77 -3.09 -3.46 -3.66
N TRP A 78 -2.94 -2.62 -4.69
CA TRP A 78 -2.76 -1.17 -4.51
C TRP A 78 -4.10 -0.48 -4.39
N ASN A 79 -4.85 -0.81 -3.35
CA ASN A 79 -6.15 -0.20 -3.11
C ASN A 79 -6.41 -0.11 -1.62
N GLN A 80 -7.37 0.74 -1.28
CA GLN A 80 -7.68 1.06 0.12
C GLN A 80 -8.12 -0.17 0.89
N GLU A 81 -9.00 -0.96 0.30
CA GLU A 81 -9.56 -2.13 0.97
C GLU A 81 -8.47 -3.13 1.33
N TRP A 82 -7.55 -3.38 0.40
CA TRP A 82 -6.46 -4.33 0.64
C TRP A 82 -5.55 -3.82 1.76
N VAL A 83 -5.21 -2.53 1.73
CA VAL A 83 -4.33 -1.92 2.73
C VAL A 83 -4.96 -2.01 4.11
N GLU A 84 -6.23 -1.68 4.23
CA GLU A 84 -6.92 -1.75 5.52
C GLU A 84 -7.00 -3.18 6.04
N SER A 85 -7.22 -4.16 5.16
CA SER A 85 -7.20 -5.57 5.54
C SER A 85 -5.81 -6.01 6.00
N ALA A 86 -4.77 -5.54 5.30
CA ALA A 86 -3.40 -5.88 5.64
C ALA A 86 -3.02 -5.34 7.02
N ILE A 87 -3.47 -4.13 7.34
CA ILE A 87 -3.22 -3.54 8.66
C ILE A 87 -3.87 -4.39 9.74
N LYS A 88 -5.11 -4.79 9.53
CA LYS A 88 -5.81 -5.63 10.49
C LYS A 88 -5.09 -6.96 10.71
N GLN A 89 -4.57 -7.55 9.62
CA GLN A 89 -3.79 -8.78 9.73
C GLN A 89 -2.51 -8.58 10.55
N LYS A 90 -1.87 -7.42 10.38
CA LYS A 90 -0.69 -7.10 11.17
C LYS A 90 -1.02 -6.93 12.64
N VAL A 91 -2.15 -6.31 12.95
CA VAL A 91 -2.62 -6.19 14.33
C VAL A 91 -2.87 -7.59 14.91
N ASP A 92 -3.52 -8.47 14.15
CA ASP A 92 -3.74 -9.85 14.56
C ASP A 92 -2.42 -10.56 14.83
N TYR A 93 -1.42 -10.33 14.00
CA TYR A 93 -0.11 -10.93 14.15
C TYR A 93 0.56 -10.48 15.45
N VAL A 94 0.49 -9.17 15.75
CA VAL A 94 1.06 -8.62 16.97
C VAL A 94 0.37 -9.26 18.18
N LYS A 95 -0.96 -9.32 18.17
CA LYS A 95 -1.71 -9.93 19.25
C LYS A 95 -1.30 -11.38 19.46
N SER A 96 -1.21 -12.15 18.37
CA SER A 96 -0.80 -13.55 18.45
C SER A 96 0.60 -13.70 19.03
N ALA A 97 1.51 -12.83 18.64
CA ALA A 97 2.89 -12.85 19.14
C ALA A 97 2.92 -12.58 20.64
N LEU A 98 2.12 -11.62 21.11
CA LEU A 98 2.04 -11.31 22.55
C LEU A 98 1.43 -12.47 23.32
N GLU A 99 0.42 -13.12 22.76
CA GLU A 99 -0.17 -14.31 23.39
C GLU A 99 0.85 -15.42 23.52
N ARG A 100 1.63 -15.68 22.46
CA ARG A 100 2.65 -16.72 22.48
C ARG A 100 3.74 -16.44 23.50
N ASN A 101 4.01 -15.17 23.74
CA ASN A 101 5.06 -14.75 24.68
C ASN A 101 4.54 -14.59 26.10
N GLY A 102 3.25 -14.84 26.35
CA GLY A 102 2.67 -14.69 27.67
C GLY A 102 2.56 -13.25 28.11
N GLU A 103 2.27 -12.34 27.17
CA GLU A 103 2.21 -10.90 27.44
C GLU A 103 0.84 -10.30 27.13
N TRP A 104 -0.17 -11.13 26.89
CA TRP A 104 -1.50 -10.65 26.50
C TRP A 104 -2.49 -10.91 27.64
N TYR A 105 -2.76 -9.88 28.46
CA TYR A 105 -3.64 -9.99 29.61
C TYR A 105 -4.52 -8.74 29.75
N PRO A 106 -5.37 -8.44 28.75
CA PRO A 106 -6.16 -7.20 28.77
C PRO A 106 -7.16 -7.12 29.92
N GLU A 107 -7.50 -8.27 30.53
CA GLU A 107 -8.42 -8.32 31.63
C GLU A 107 -7.79 -7.92 32.97
N ILE A 108 -6.45 -7.83 33.04
CA ILE A 108 -5.76 -7.47 34.28
C ILE A 108 -5.76 -5.95 34.42
N GLU A 109 -6.21 -5.47 35.55
CA GLU A 109 -6.23 -4.03 35.82
C GLU A 109 -4.81 -3.48 35.73
N GLY A 110 -4.64 -2.38 34.99
CA GLY A 110 -3.35 -1.76 34.80
C GLY A 110 -2.52 -2.35 33.67
N TRP A 111 -3.01 -3.41 33.03
CA TRP A 111 -2.31 -3.95 31.87
C TRP A 111 -2.34 -2.94 30.74
N TYR A 112 -1.21 -2.87 30.05
CA TYR A 112 -1.06 -1.88 28.98
C TYR A 112 -0.13 -2.42 27.90
N VAL A 113 -0.61 -2.42 26.67
CA VAL A 113 0.25 -2.59 25.51
C VAL A 113 -0.16 -1.56 24.47
N GLY A 114 0.77 -0.73 24.08
CA GLY A 114 0.51 0.30 23.09
C GLY A 114 0.52 -0.25 21.67
N ILE A 115 -0.19 0.42 20.80
CA ILE A 115 -0.18 0.13 19.37
C ILE A 115 -0.29 1.44 18.60
N ASN A 116 0.35 1.47 17.44
CA ASN A 116 0.27 2.64 16.58
C ASN A 116 0.41 2.18 15.13
N CYS A 117 -0.69 2.24 14.38
CA CYS A 117 -0.69 1.90 12.97
C CYS A 117 -0.28 3.14 12.17
N VAL A 118 0.70 2.98 11.30
CA VAL A 118 1.24 4.08 10.48
C VAL A 118 1.22 3.68 9.02
N VAL A 119 0.60 4.51 8.20
CA VAL A 119 0.64 4.36 6.74
C VAL A 119 1.07 5.71 6.20
N ARG A 120 2.13 5.71 5.39
CA ARG A 120 2.63 6.97 4.85
C ARG A 120 3.28 6.73 3.49
N TRP A 121 3.25 7.76 2.66
CA TRP A 121 3.93 7.74 1.38
C TRP A 121 5.38 8.18 1.58
N ASN A 122 6.31 7.35 1.14
CA ASN A 122 7.74 7.69 1.17
C ASN A 122 8.14 8.10 -0.24
N ALA A 123 8.16 9.41 -0.49
CA ALA A 123 8.43 9.94 -1.83
C ALA A 123 9.84 9.63 -2.30
N SER A 124 10.80 9.58 -1.37
CA SER A 124 12.19 9.27 -1.71
C SER A 124 12.34 7.84 -2.21
N ALA A 125 11.60 6.93 -1.61
CA ALA A 125 11.69 5.52 -1.95
C ALA A 125 10.70 5.11 -3.04
N GLY A 126 9.59 5.83 -3.20
CA GLY A 126 8.60 5.56 -4.22
C GLY A 126 7.57 4.51 -3.84
N TYR A 127 7.28 4.37 -2.55
CA TYR A 127 6.26 3.43 -2.10
C TYR A 127 5.60 3.91 -0.81
N HIS A 128 4.39 3.36 -0.56
CA HIS A 128 3.74 3.55 0.74
C HIS A 128 4.35 2.57 1.73
N GLU A 129 4.55 3.04 2.97
CA GLU A 129 5.03 2.22 4.08
C GLU A 129 3.89 1.95 5.02
N ILE A 130 3.72 0.67 5.37
CA ILE A 130 2.66 0.22 6.27
C ILE A 130 3.34 -0.42 7.48
N PHE A 131 3.28 0.26 8.61
CA PHE A 131 3.87 -0.20 9.87
C PHE A 131 2.77 -0.39 10.91
N VAL A 132 2.96 -1.35 11.79
CA VAL A 132 2.19 -1.43 13.03
C VAL A 132 3.22 -1.49 14.15
N TYR A 133 3.35 -0.38 14.86
CA TYR A 133 4.24 -0.28 16.02
C TYR A 133 3.49 -0.76 17.25
N TYR A 134 4.20 -1.34 18.20
CA TYR A 134 3.61 -1.82 19.45
C TYR A 134 4.62 -1.71 20.56
N GLY A 135 4.16 -1.91 21.81
CA GLY A 135 5.01 -1.89 22.97
C GLY A 135 4.30 -1.28 24.16
N GLY A 136 5.04 -1.14 25.22
CA GLY A 136 4.45 -0.60 26.43
C GLY A 136 5.40 0.24 27.21
#